data_49b7707e44ec33dd6a6fda6a01fa7d5a
#
_entry.id   49b7707e44ec33dd6a6fda6a01fa7d5a
#
_cell.length_a   1.000
_cell.length_b   1.000
_cell.length_c   1.000
_cell.angle_alpha   90.00
_cell.angle_beta   90.00
_cell.angle_gamma   90.00
#
_symmetry.space_group_name_H-M   'P 1'
#
loop_
_entity.id
_entity.type
_entity.pdbx_description
1 polymer ?
#
loop_
_entity_poly.entity_id
_entity_poly.type
_entity_poly.pdbx_seq_one_letter_code
_entity_poly.pdbx_strand_id
1 'polypeptide(L)'
;MPYSYGDYKNEVKEHIINHTSEYSKILDVGPGAGTYGSMLKHLDVEALEIHPPYIQMFKLDEVYKKIHIGDIRDFDIEPYDYIIMGDVLEHLTQNEATEVLNRMRNKKVMVAVPYLFEQGEEMGNIYETHHQPDLTDELMKSRYGLNPLYTNERYGYYINY
;
A
#
# COMPACT_ATOMS: atom_id res chain seq x y z
N MET A 1 7.79 4.22 9.05
CA MET A 1 7.04 3.65 10.22
C MET A 1 6.04 2.62 9.74
N PRO A 2 5.95 1.44 10.36
CA PRO A 2 4.97 0.42 9.96
C PRO A 2 3.51 0.78 10.32
N TYR A 3 3.24 2.05 10.57
CA TYR A 3 1.93 2.59 10.93
C TYR A 3 1.57 3.74 10.02
N SER A 4 0.48 3.59 9.28
CA SER A 4 -0.06 4.66 8.44
C SER A 4 -0.88 5.67 9.25
N TYR A 5 -1.03 6.88 8.72
CA TYR A 5 -1.91 7.91 9.30
C TYR A 5 -3.35 7.40 9.42
N GLY A 6 -4.04 7.85 10.48
CA GLY A 6 -5.43 7.47 10.75
C GLY A 6 -6.47 8.22 9.91
N ASP A 7 -6.05 9.29 9.20
CA ASP A 7 -6.94 10.13 8.41
C ASP A 7 -7.67 9.33 7.33
N TYR A 8 -8.95 9.58 7.15
CA TYR A 8 -9.81 8.99 6.10
C TYR A 8 -9.91 7.45 6.08
N LYS A 9 -9.51 6.75 7.14
CA LYS A 9 -9.53 5.26 7.14
C LYS A 9 -10.93 4.67 6.94
N ASN A 10 -11.97 5.30 7.50
CA ASN A 10 -13.34 4.84 7.31
C ASN A 10 -13.81 5.06 5.88
N GLU A 11 -13.54 6.24 5.32
CA GLU A 11 -13.90 6.59 3.93
C GLU A 11 -13.17 5.68 2.93
N VAL A 12 -11.89 5.41 3.18
CA VAL A 12 -11.08 4.48 2.36
C VAL A 12 -11.63 3.07 2.44
N LYS A 13 -11.99 2.59 3.64
CA LYS A 13 -12.64 1.29 3.82
C LYS A 13 -13.91 1.18 2.98
N GLU A 14 -14.82 2.15 3.10
CA GLU A 14 -16.05 2.19 2.31
C GLU A 14 -15.76 2.22 0.81
N HIS A 15 -14.77 3.00 0.39
CA HIS A 15 -14.37 3.06 -1.01
C HIS A 15 -13.90 1.70 -1.53
N ILE A 16 -13.03 0.99 -0.81
CA ILE A 16 -12.54 -0.33 -1.20
C ILE A 16 -13.72 -1.32 -1.28
N ILE A 17 -14.60 -1.35 -0.28
CA ILE A 17 -15.78 -2.22 -0.26
C ILE A 17 -16.67 -1.97 -1.48
N ASN A 18 -16.91 -0.70 -1.82
CA ASN A 18 -17.74 -0.32 -2.96
C ASN A 18 -17.13 -0.66 -4.34
N HIS A 19 -15.81 -0.88 -4.41
CA HIS A 19 -15.09 -1.19 -5.65
C HIS A 19 -14.59 -2.64 -5.73
N THR A 20 -14.98 -3.47 -4.77
CA THR A 20 -14.70 -4.91 -4.72
C THR A 20 -16.00 -5.69 -4.53
N SER A 21 -15.92 -7.01 -4.63
CA SER A 21 -17.01 -7.93 -4.35
C SER A 21 -16.51 -9.06 -3.43
N GLU A 22 -17.43 -9.92 -2.99
CA GLU A 22 -17.08 -11.14 -2.23
C GLU A 22 -16.15 -12.10 -3.00
N TYR A 23 -16.09 -11.96 -4.33
CA TYR A 23 -15.23 -12.76 -5.20
C TYR A 23 -13.90 -12.09 -5.53
N SER A 24 -13.74 -10.82 -5.17
CA SER A 24 -12.50 -10.08 -5.42
C SER A 24 -11.38 -10.59 -4.54
N LYS A 25 -10.22 -10.81 -5.16
CA LYS A 25 -8.99 -11.10 -4.45
C LYS A 25 -8.17 -9.83 -4.27
N ILE A 26 -7.84 -9.52 -3.03
CA ILE A 26 -7.18 -8.26 -2.66
C ILE A 26 -5.76 -8.56 -2.18
N LEU A 27 -4.79 -7.79 -2.64
CA LEU A 27 -3.41 -7.81 -2.14
C LEU A 27 -3.12 -6.55 -1.33
N ASP A 28 -2.70 -6.71 -0.09
CA ASP A 28 -2.16 -5.65 0.77
C ASP A 28 -0.64 -5.73 0.74
N VAL A 29 0.00 -4.78 0.08
CA VAL A 29 1.46 -4.71 -0.08
C VAL A 29 2.05 -3.89 1.05
N GLY A 30 3.04 -4.45 1.75
CA GLY A 30 3.65 -3.81 2.92
C GLY A 30 2.62 -3.59 4.04
N PRO A 31 2.03 -4.67 4.59
CA PRO A 31 0.89 -4.57 5.49
C PRO A 31 1.20 -3.83 6.80
N GLY A 32 2.49 -3.65 7.15
CA GLY A 32 2.91 -3.02 8.41
C GLY A 32 2.21 -3.66 9.61
N ALA A 33 1.48 -2.85 10.38
CA ALA A 33 0.71 -3.33 11.55
C ALA A 33 -0.62 -4.02 11.17
N GLY A 34 -0.90 -4.29 9.89
CA GLY A 34 -2.09 -5.03 9.46
C GLY A 34 -3.37 -4.20 9.43
N THR A 35 -3.27 -2.89 9.27
CA THR A 35 -4.43 -1.98 9.32
C THR A 35 -5.49 -2.33 8.28
N TYR A 36 -5.12 -2.50 7.01
CA TYR A 36 -6.08 -2.81 5.94
C TYR A 36 -6.67 -4.22 6.08
N GLY A 37 -5.85 -5.22 6.41
CA GLY A 37 -6.35 -6.56 6.67
C GLY A 37 -7.38 -6.60 7.80
N SER A 38 -7.12 -5.86 8.90
CA SER A 38 -8.07 -5.76 10.02
C SER A 38 -9.36 -5.04 9.62
N MET A 39 -9.28 -3.97 8.82
CA MET A 39 -10.44 -3.23 8.33
C MET A 39 -11.31 -4.04 7.37
N LEU A 40 -10.68 -4.91 6.56
CA LEU A 40 -11.29 -5.65 5.46
C LEU A 40 -11.39 -7.15 5.74
N LYS A 41 -11.33 -7.58 7.00
CA LYS A 41 -11.27 -9.00 7.42
C LYS A 41 -12.41 -9.90 6.90
N HIS A 42 -13.50 -9.30 6.42
CA HIS A 42 -14.63 -10.00 5.81
C HIS A 42 -14.45 -10.25 4.31
N LEU A 43 -13.40 -9.68 3.70
CA LEU A 43 -13.03 -9.87 2.30
C LEU A 43 -11.86 -10.85 2.16
N ASP A 44 -11.54 -11.24 0.94
CA ASP A 44 -10.38 -12.09 0.64
C ASP A 44 -9.11 -11.25 0.47
N VAL A 45 -8.45 -10.94 1.58
CA VAL A 45 -7.23 -10.13 1.63
C VAL A 45 -6.03 -11.01 1.94
N GLU A 46 -5.06 -11.02 1.04
CA GLU A 46 -3.72 -11.59 1.26
C GLU A 46 -2.70 -10.46 1.43
N ALA A 47 -1.62 -10.73 2.15
CA ALA A 47 -0.53 -9.76 2.36
C ALA A 47 0.73 -10.15 1.61
N LEU A 48 1.50 -9.15 1.18
CA LEU A 48 2.87 -9.29 0.68
C LEU A 48 3.82 -8.49 1.57
N GLU A 49 4.70 -9.17 2.31
CA GLU A 49 5.64 -8.56 3.25
C GLU A 49 7.08 -8.81 2.82
N ILE A 50 7.88 -7.76 2.71
CA ILE A 50 9.30 -7.83 2.34
C ILE A 50 10.20 -8.07 3.55
N HIS A 51 9.74 -7.71 4.76
CA HIS A 51 10.50 -7.83 6.02
C HIS A 51 9.86 -8.87 6.95
N PRO A 52 10.27 -10.15 6.90
CA PRO A 52 9.63 -11.25 7.64
C PRO A 52 9.46 -11.03 9.15
N PRO A 53 10.36 -10.32 9.86
CA PRO A 53 10.18 -10.07 11.29
C PRO A 53 8.87 -9.35 11.65
N TYR A 54 8.29 -8.55 10.74
CA TYR A 54 7.01 -7.88 10.96
C TYR A 54 5.84 -8.85 11.07
N ILE A 55 5.92 -10.03 10.45
CA ILE A 55 4.86 -11.04 10.53
C ILE A 55 4.60 -11.45 11.97
N GLN A 56 5.66 -11.74 12.72
CA GLN A 56 5.56 -12.11 14.14
C GLN A 56 5.29 -10.89 15.03
N MET A 57 5.97 -9.77 14.76
CA MET A 57 5.87 -8.55 15.55
C MET A 57 4.44 -8.02 15.61
N PHE A 58 3.74 -8.03 14.47
CA PHE A 58 2.37 -7.51 14.34
C PHE A 58 1.31 -8.60 14.28
N LYS A 59 1.69 -9.88 14.47
CA LYS A 59 0.77 -11.03 14.42
C LYS A 59 -0.08 -11.05 13.15
N LEU A 60 0.55 -10.83 12.01
CA LEU A 60 -0.14 -10.70 10.74
C LEU A 60 -0.87 -11.99 10.32
N ASP A 61 -0.43 -13.15 10.80
CA ASP A 61 -1.08 -14.45 10.61
C ASP A 61 -2.46 -14.55 11.30
N GLU A 62 -2.75 -13.68 12.29
CA GLU A 62 -4.08 -13.56 12.88
C GLU A 62 -5.02 -12.64 12.07
N VAL A 63 -4.45 -11.86 11.12
CA VAL A 63 -5.14 -10.81 10.36
C VAL A 63 -5.44 -11.23 8.94
N TYR A 64 -4.46 -11.84 8.25
CA TYR A 64 -4.55 -12.20 6.84
C TYR A 64 -4.75 -13.69 6.64
N LYS A 65 -5.54 -14.06 5.63
CA LYS A 65 -5.74 -15.46 5.24
C LYS A 65 -4.46 -16.11 4.72
N LYS A 66 -3.61 -15.29 4.07
CA LYS A 66 -2.33 -15.72 3.54
C LYS A 66 -1.34 -14.56 3.53
N ILE A 67 -0.09 -14.87 3.86
CA ILE A 67 1.01 -13.91 3.82
C ILE A 67 2.07 -14.49 2.90
N HIS A 68 2.45 -13.68 1.91
CA HIS A 68 3.59 -13.95 1.04
C HIS A 68 4.79 -13.16 1.55
N ILE A 69 5.95 -13.79 1.53
CA ILE A 69 7.22 -13.12 1.76
C ILE A 69 7.83 -12.82 0.39
N GLY A 70 8.01 -11.56 0.08
CA GLY A 70 8.51 -11.16 -1.24
C GLY A 70 8.50 -9.66 -1.47
N ASP A 71 8.94 -9.28 -2.65
CA ASP A 71 9.09 -7.90 -3.10
C ASP A 71 8.08 -7.60 -4.21
N ILE A 72 7.37 -6.50 -4.10
CA ILE A 72 6.37 -6.08 -5.11
C ILE A 72 7.00 -5.83 -6.48
N ARG A 73 8.30 -5.54 -6.55
CA ARG A 73 9.01 -5.29 -7.81
C ARG A 73 9.01 -6.52 -8.74
N ASP A 74 8.94 -7.73 -8.21
CA ASP A 74 8.95 -8.98 -8.97
C ASP A 74 7.82 -9.97 -8.62
N PHE A 75 6.98 -9.65 -7.63
CA PHE A 75 5.88 -10.50 -7.21
C PHE A 75 4.81 -10.65 -8.30
N ASP A 76 4.23 -11.85 -8.43
CA ASP A 76 3.14 -12.12 -9.38
C ASP A 76 1.81 -11.53 -8.86
N ILE A 77 1.35 -10.48 -9.52
CA ILE A 77 0.10 -9.78 -9.20
C ILE A 77 -1.12 -10.26 -10.00
N GLU A 78 -0.93 -11.15 -10.97
CA GLU A 78 -2.02 -11.59 -11.86
C GLU A 78 -3.25 -12.15 -11.12
N PRO A 79 -3.11 -12.90 -10.01
CA PRO A 79 -4.27 -13.43 -9.30
C PRO A 79 -5.16 -12.38 -8.61
N TYR A 80 -4.74 -11.12 -8.50
CA TYR A 80 -5.43 -10.10 -7.70
C TYR A 80 -6.24 -9.14 -8.55
N ASP A 81 -7.40 -8.75 -8.03
CA ASP A 81 -8.33 -7.79 -8.65
C ASP A 81 -8.12 -6.37 -8.12
N TYR A 82 -7.74 -6.27 -6.86
CA TYR A 82 -7.50 -5.01 -6.16
C TYR A 82 -6.17 -5.06 -5.40
N ILE A 83 -5.37 -4.00 -5.50
CA ILE A 83 -4.07 -3.90 -4.85
C ILE A 83 -4.04 -2.66 -3.97
N ILE A 84 -3.63 -2.81 -2.73
CA ILE A 84 -3.45 -1.75 -1.76
C ILE A 84 -1.95 -1.55 -1.56
N MET A 85 -1.48 -0.32 -1.69
CA MET A 85 -0.12 0.11 -1.40
C MET A 85 -0.18 1.29 -0.41
N GLY A 86 -0.40 0.98 0.86
CA GLY A 86 -0.45 1.97 1.93
C GLY A 86 0.93 2.20 2.53
N ASP A 87 1.51 3.39 2.32
CA ASP A 87 2.86 3.74 2.79
C ASP A 87 3.94 2.76 2.24
N VAL A 88 3.94 2.57 0.93
CA VAL A 88 4.89 1.69 0.22
C VAL A 88 5.60 2.42 -0.92
N LEU A 89 4.89 3.26 -1.66
CA LEU A 89 5.43 3.86 -2.88
C LEU A 89 6.66 4.75 -2.62
N GLU A 90 6.69 5.44 -1.49
CA GLU A 90 7.79 6.29 -1.05
C GLU A 90 9.08 5.52 -0.75
N HIS A 91 8.96 4.22 -0.45
CA HIS A 91 10.10 3.34 -0.20
C HIS A 91 10.76 2.84 -1.49
N LEU A 92 10.11 2.99 -2.63
CA LEU A 92 10.65 2.69 -3.95
C LEU A 92 11.34 3.93 -4.54
N THR A 93 12.34 3.75 -5.37
CA THR A 93 12.83 4.84 -6.22
C THR A 93 11.75 5.23 -7.23
N GLN A 94 11.83 6.43 -7.80
CA GLN A 94 10.85 6.89 -8.79
C GLN A 94 10.72 5.92 -9.98
N ASN A 95 11.83 5.36 -10.44
CA ASN A 95 11.83 4.41 -11.55
C ASN A 95 11.14 3.10 -11.17
N GLU A 96 11.49 2.52 -10.01
CA GLU A 96 10.85 1.31 -9.50
C GLU A 96 9.35 1.49 -9.28
N ALA A 97 8.95 2.61 -8.67
CA ALA A 97 7.54 2.95 -8.47
C ALA A 97 6.78 3.05 -9.81
N THR A 98 7.40 3.67 -10.82
CA THR A 98 6.82 3.76 -12.16
C THR A 98 6.66 2.39 -12.81
N GLU A 99 7.65 1.52 -12.70
CA GLU A 99 7.60 0.15 -13.25
C GLU A 99 6.52 -0.69 -12.54
N VAL A 100 6.47 -0.63 -11.22
CA VAL A 100 5.46 -1.34 -10.41
C VAL A 100 4.05 -0.90 -10.80
N LEU A 101 3.78 0.41 -10.84
CA LEU A 101 2.46 0.94 -11.22
C LEU A 101 2.10 0.60 -12.67
N ASN A 102 3.07 0.59 -13.58
CA ASN A 102 2.85 0.18 -14.98
C ASN A 102 2.39 -1.28 -15.10
N ARG A 103 2.94 -2.18 -14.30
CA ARG A 103 2.50 -3.59 -14.24
C ARG A 103 1.07 -3.73 -13.73
N MET A 104 0.62 -2.77 -12.92
CA MET A 104 -0.70 -2.78 -12.29
C MET A 104 -1.80 -2.05 -13.10
N ARG A 105 -1.52 -1.60 -14.32
CA ARG A 105 -2.47 -0.78 -15.11
C ARG A 105 -3.83 -1.40 -15.32
N ASN A 106 -3.90 -2.73 -15.40
CA ASN A 106 -5.15 -3.49 -15.62
C ASN A 106 -5.79 -3.96 -14.31
N LYS A 107 -5.27 -3.53 -13.17
CA LYS A 107 -5.79 -3.82 -11.84
C LYS A 107 -6.33 -2.54 -11.22
N LYS A 108 -7.25 -2.65 -10.28
CA LYS A 108 -7.61 -1.52 -9.42
C LYS A 108 -6.54 -1.36 -8.36
N VAL A 109 -5.97 -0.18 -8.25
CA VAL A 109 -4.91 0.13 -7.29
C VAL A 109 -5.28 1.33 -6.45
N MET A 110 -5.11 1.21 -5.16
CA MET A 110 -5.13 2.33 -4.22
C MET A 110 -3.74 2.49 -3.61
N VAL A 111 -3.21 3.70 -3.69
CA VAL A 111 -1.91 4.09 -3.13
C VAL A 111 -2.14 5.14 -2.06
N ALA A 112 -1.44 5.02 -0.95
CA ALA A 112 -1.41 6.06 0.07
C ALA A 112 0.05 6.42 0.39
N VAL A 113 0.33 7.71 0.54
CA VAL A 113 1.69 8.20 0.81
C VAL A 113 1.68 9.40 1.76
N PRO A 114 2.68 9.53 2.64
CA PRO A 114 2.95 10.75 3.36
C PRO A 114 3.60 11.78 2.43
N TYR A 115 3.41 13.06 2.74
CA TYR A 115 4.04 14.15 2.00
C TYR A 115 5.23 14.73 2.73
N LEU A 116 6.28 15.07 1.97
CA LEU A 116 7.48 15.74 2.46
C LEU A 116 8.04 15.10 3.75
N PHE A 117 8.14 13.78 3.73
CA PHE A 117 8.50 13.00 4.90
C PHE A 117 9.80 12.22 4.68
N GLU A 118 10.87 12.63 5.36
CA GLU A 118 12.14 11.92 5.37
C GLU A 118 12.12 10.80 6.43
N GLN A 119 12.53 9.61 6.04
CA GLN A 119 12.68 8.47 6.94
C GLN A 119 13.86 7.61 6.49
N GLY A 120 14.65 7.18 7.44
CA GLY A 120 15.68 6.17 7.26
C GLY A 120 15.21 4.78 7.69
N GLU A 121 16.19 3.91 7.94
CA GLU A 121 15.92 2.59 8.51
C GLU A 121 15.18 2.71 9.85
N GLU A 122 14.16 1.90 10.04
CA GLU A 122 13.42 1.82 11.31
C GLU A 122 13.28 0.37 11.78
N MET A 123 13.38 0.16 13.09
CA MET A 123 13.18 -1.15 13.74
C MET A 123 14.03 -2.28 13.13
N GLY A 124 15.22 -1.95 12.61
CA GLY A 124 16.11 -2.90 11.93
C GLY A 124 15.63 -3.27 10.51
N ASN A 125 14.70 -2.52 9.95
CA ASN A 125 14.19 -2.72 8.61
C ASN A 125 14.72 -1.65 7.66
N ILE A 126 15.64 -2.03 6.77
CA ILE A 126 16.23 -1.12 5.76
C ILE A 126 15.19 -0.69 4.71
N TYR A 127 14.15 -1.48 4.50
CA TYR A 127 13.08 -1.18 3.55
C TYR A 127 12.15 -0.06 4.01
N GLU A 128 12.26 0.40 5.26
CA GLU A 128 11.56 1.58 5.78
C GLU A 128 12.16 2.91 5.28
N THR A 129 13.29 2.88 4.61
CA THR A 129 13.92 4.09 4.07
C THR A 129 13.09 4.69 2.94
N HIS A 130 12.79 5.98 3.04
CA HIS A 130 12.12 6.74 1.98
C HIS A 130 13.11 7.13 0.89
N HIS A 131 12.94 6.59 -0.31
CA HIS A 131 13.68 6.99 -1.50
C HIS A 131 13.02 8.15 -2.26
N GLN A 132 11.79 8.49 -1.91
CA GLN A 132 11.05 9.64 -2.43
C GLN A 132 10.48 10.50 -1.29
N PRO A 133 11.35 11.16 -0.49
CA PRO A 133 10.90 11.99 0.62
C PRO A 133 10.24 13.30 0.17
N ASP A 134 10.30 13.61 -1.12
CA ASP A 134 9.79 14.82 -1.76
C ASP A 134 8.33 14.72 -2.22
N LEU A 135 7.66 13.59 -2.03
CA LEU A 135 6.29 13.39 -2.53
C LEU A 135 5.32 14.47 -2.02
N THR A 136 4.47 14.91 -2.91
CA THR A 136 3.38 15.87 -2.69
C THR A 136 2.17 15.45 -3.53
N ASP A 137 1.00 16.03 -3.27
CA ASP A 137 -0.20 15.80 -4.09
C ASP A 137 0.05 16.11 -5.58
N GLU A 138 0.78 17.20 -5.86
CA GLU A 138 1.13 17.57 -7.24
C GLU A 138 2.05 16.52 -7.90
N LEU A 139 3.05 16.01 -7.18
CA LEU A 139 3.97 15.01 -7.71
C LEU A 139 3.30 13.65 -7.90
N MET A 140 2.37 13.27 -7.03
CA MET A 140 1.59 12.02 -7.23
C MET A 140 0.79 12.06 -8.54
N LYS A 141 0.22 13.21 -8.87
CA LYS A 141 -0.51 13.42 -10.15
C LYS A 141 0.45 13.47 -11.35
N SER A 142 1.50 14.27 -11.27
CA SER A 142 2.39 14.53 -12.41
C SER A 142 3.36 13.37 -12.71
N ARG A 143 3.93 12.72 -11.69
CA ARG A 143 4.83 11.57 -11.86
C ARG A 143 4.09 10.29 -12.25
N TYR A 144 2.97 10.02 -11.60
CA TYR A 144 2.31 8.71 -11.65
C TYR A 144 0.95 8.72 -12.34
N GLY A 145 0.38 9.90 -12.62
CA GLY A 145 -0.93 10.01 -13.26
C GLY A 145 -2.07 9.46 -12.41
N LEU A 146 -1.90 9.38 -11.10
CA LEU A 146 -2.89 8.87 -10.17
C LEU A 146 -3.94 9.93 -9.85
N ASN A 147 -5.18 9.49 -9.68
CA ASN A 147 -6.29 10.36 -9.30
C ASN A 147 -6.38 10.49 -7.77
N PRO A 148 -6.45 11.72 -7.23
CA PRO A 148 -6.63 11.89 -5.79
C PRO A 148 -8.01 11.40 -5.36
N LEU A 149 -8.04 10.65 -4.26
CA LEU A 149 -9.27 10.17 -3.63
C LEU A 149 -9.60 10.99 -2.37
N TYR A 150 -8.67 10.99 -1.42
CA TYR A 150 -8.74 11.81 -0.20
C TYR A 150 -7.35 12.37 0.09
N THR A 151 -7.24 13.67 0.26
CA THR A 151 -5.95 14.33 0.53
C THR A 151 -6.10 15.40 1.62
N ASN A 152 -5.03 15.61 2.36
CA ASN A 152 -4.87 16.74 3.27
C ASN A 152 -3.44 17.32 3.15
N GLU A 153 -3.01 18.14 4.08
CA GLU A 153 -1.70 18.81 4.03
C GLU A 153 -0.51 17.85 4.23
N ARG A 154 -0.74 16.64 4.75
CA ARG A 154 0.32 15.72 5.18
C ARG A 154 0.31 14.38 4.47
N TYR A 155 -0.83 14.01 3.88
CA TYR A 155 -1.07 12.64 3.44
C TYR A 155 -2.12 12.57 2.33
N GLY A 156 -1.97 11.64 1.43
CA GLY A 156 -2.94 11.45 0.35
C GLY A 156 -3.18 9.99 -0.01
N TYR A 157 -4.42 9.72 -0.41
CA TYR A 157 -4.88 8.49 -1.02
C TYR A 157 -5.18 8.72 -2.48
N TYR A 158 -4.74 7.82 -3.33
CA TYR A 158 -4.83 7.91 -4.79
C TYR A 158 -5.29 6.60 -5.38
N ILE A 159 -5.93 6.68 -6.54
CA ILE A 159 -6.40 5.52 -7.31
C ILE A 159 -5.99 5.66 -8.77
N ASN A 160 -5.94 4.53 -9.50
CA ASN A 160 -5.61 4.50 -10.92
C ASN A 160 -6.83 4.32 -11.85
N TYR A 161 -8.03 4.37 -11.30
CA TYR A 161 -9.29 4.19 -12.05
C TYR A 161 -10.27 5.33 -11.83
#